data_79478a0193d5694f1679df4a6fd8bc24
#
_entry.id   79478a0193d5694f1679df4a6fd8bc24
#
_cell.length_a   1.000
_cell.length_b   1.000
_cell.length_c   1.000
_cell.angle_alpha   90.00
_cell.angle_beta   90.00
_cell.angle_gamma   90.00
#
_symmetry.space_group_name_H-M   'P 1'
#
loop_
_entity.id
_entity.type
_entity.pdbx_description
1 polymer ?
#
loop_
_entity_poly.entity_id
_entity_poly.type
_entity_poly.pdbx_seq_one_letter_code
_entity_poly.pdbx_strand_id
1 'polypeptide(L)'
;VLAVGKDTLYGSFAKPDSDDKKSFQKGANSIAWVMLRFIAVLIPIVFALLGITGGKWLESFAFALSVAVGLMPEMLPMVITACLARGSLTMSRKQTIIKDINAMQGFGSMDVLCMDKTGTLTNESILLEYYMDVLGNESETVLDLAFLNSVHHAGVGNPIDNAILACQSMPGRERHFAELRTRYQKQDEIPFDYARKFISTLVTDQNGESQLIVKGDITQVVSRCRQVAFKQDILPIETDSLKSVSSVVD
;
A
#
# COMPACT_ATOMS: atom_id res chain seq x y z
N VAL A 1 17.75 -19.89 -0.11
CA VAL A 1 17.06 -19.15 0.98
C VAL A 1 17.99 -19.08 2.18
N LEU A 2 18.39 -17.88 2.62
CA LEU A 2 19.33 -17.67 3.74
C LEU A 2 18.60 -17.48 5.08
N ALA A 3 17.41 -16.90 5.08
CA ALA A 3 16.60 -16.67 6.26
C ALA A 3 15.10 -16.67 5.93
N VAL A 4 14.24 -17.06 6.89
CA VAL A 4 12.79 -17.16 6.69
C VAL A 4 12.06 -16.54 7.90
N GLY A 5 10.94 -15.87 7.63
CA GLY A 5 10.06 -15.34 8.67
C GLY A 5 10.73 -14.25 9.53
N LYS A 6 10.75 -14.45 10.85
CA LYS A 6 11.28 -13.46 11.82
C LYS A 6 12.79 -13.23 11.73
N ASP A 7 13.52 -14.17 11.15
CA ASP A 7 14.98 -14.10 11.01
C ASP A 7 15.39 -13.31 9.76
N THR A 8 14.45 -12.91 8.92
CA THR A 8 14.71 -12.00 7.80
C THR A 8 14.90 -10.56 8.29
N LEU A 9 15.63 -9.75 7.52
CA LEU A 9 15.73 -8.30 7.78
C LEU A 9 14.33 -7.66 7.89
N TYR A 10 13.42 -8.01 7.01
CA TYR A 10 12.03 -7.54 7.06
C TYR A 10 11.30 -8.00 8.33
N GLY A 11 11.47 -9.26 8.73
CA GLY A 11 10.88 -9.80 9.95
C GLY A 11 11.39 -9.12 11.23
N SER A 12 12.62 -8.60 11.23
CA SER A 12 13.19 -7.85 12.36
C SER A 12 12.57 -6.45 12.49
N PHE A 13 12.13 -5.83 11.40
CA PHE A 13 11.42 -4.55 11.39
C PHE A 13 9.91 -4.68 11.67
N ALA A 14 9.34 -5.85 11.45
CA ALA A 14 7.92 -6.13 11.67
C ALA A 14 7.56 -6.33 13.16
N LYS A 15 8.23 -5.67 14.09
CA LYS A 15 7.72 -5.56 15.46
C LYS A 15 6.50 -4.63 15.41
N PRO A 16 5.30 -5.12 15.78
CA PRO A 16 4.16 -4.24 15.91
C PRO A 16 4.50 -3.22 16.99
N ASP A 17 4.61 -1.97 16.60
CA ASP A 17 4.77 -0.85 17.54
C ASP A 17 3.48 -0.76 18.36
N SER A 18 3.55 -1.32 19.57
CA SER A 18 2.40 -1.43 20.48
C SER A 18 2.20 -0.17 21.33
N ASP A 19 2.89 0.93 21.00
CA ASP A 19 2.87 2.13 21.86
C ASP A 19 1.60 2.97 21.72
N ASP A 20 0.94 2.96 20.57
CA ASP A 20 -0.32 3.71 20.40
C ASP A 20 -1.50 3.13 21.19
N LYS A 21 -1.50 1.83 21.48
CA LYS A 21 -2.49 1.20 22.36
C LYS A 21 -2.41 1.70 23.82
N LYS A 22 -1.28 2.30 24.21
CA LYS A 22 -1.03 2.71 25.60
C LYS A 22 -1.65 4.06 25.97
N SER A 23 -1.93 4.94 25.04
CA SER A 23 -2.38 6.31 25.32
C SER A 23 -3.79 6.34 25.92
N PHE A 24 -4.74 5.67 25.31
CA PHE A 24 -6.12 5.64 25.84
C PHE A 24 -6.25 4.72 27.06
N GLN A 25 -5.57 3.55 27.06
CA GLN A 25 -5.52 2.71 28.26
C GLN A 25 -4.88 3.42 29.45
N LYS A 26 -3.89 4.30 29.22
CA LYS A 26 -3.36 5.17 30.27
C LYS A 26 -4.40 6.15 30.80
N GLY A 27 -5.22 6.74 29.93
CA GLY A 27 -6.32 7.63 30.33
C GLY A 27 -7.39 6.90 31.13
N ALA A 28 -7.86 5.75 30.66
CA ALA A 28 -8.85 4.92 31.36
C ALA A 28 -8.31 4.40 32.69
N ASN A 29 -7.07 3.96 32.74
CA ASN A 29 -6.39 3.56 34.01
C ASN A 29 -6.23 4.75 34.96
N SER A 30 -5.97 5.95 34.46
CA SER A 30 -5.87 7.14 35.33
C SER A 30 -7.21 7.44 36.02
N ILE A 31 -8.32 7.35 35.30
CA ILE A 31 -9.67 7.52 35.88
C ILE A 31 -9.96 6.41 36.89
N ALA A 32 -9.64 5.16 36.58
CA ALA A 32 -9.80 4.04 37.51
C ALA A 32 -9.01 4.23 38.80
N TRP A 33 -7.75 4.71 38.69
CA TRP A 33 -6.92 5.02 39.86
C TRP A 33 -7.48 6.17 40.73
N VAL A 34 -8.03 7.22 40.11
CA VAL A 34 -8.68 8.32 40.84
C VAL A 34 -9.90 7.79 41.57
N MET A 35 -10.75 6.99 40.92
CA MET A 35 -11.93 6.38 41.56
C MET A 35 -11.54 5.43 42.69
N LEU A 36 -10.51 4.60 42.49
CA LEU A 36 -10.03 3.67 43.52
C LEU A 36 -9.53 4.43 44.78
N ARG A 37 -8.81 5.55 44.59
CA ARG A 37 -8.38 6.41 45.69
C ARG A 37 -9.57 7.04 46.41
N PHE A 38 -10.57 7.51 45.67
CA PHE A 38 -11.78 8.09 46.22
C PHE A 38 -12.56 7.05 47.07
N ILE A 39 -12.74 5.84 46.56
CA ILE A 39 -13.35 4.70 47.24
C ILE A 39 -12.56 4.34 48.50
N ALA A 40 -11.23 4.26 48.41
CA ALA A 40 -10.34 3.90 49.52
C ALA A 40 -10.39 4.91 50.70
N VAL A 41 -10.76 6.17 50.43
CA VAL A 41 -10.95 7.20 51.48
C VAL A 41 -12.38 7.21 51.97
N LEU A 42 -13.36 7.13 51.07
CA LEU A 42 -14.78 7.29 51.44
C LEU A 42 -15.32 6.09 52.25
N ILE A 43 -14.95 4.87 51.89
CA ILE A 43 -15.47 3.66 52.55
C ILE A 43 -15.09 3.57 54.02
N PRO A 44 -13.83 3.77 54.46
CA PRO A 44 -13.49 3.80 55.87
C PRO A 44 -14.22 4.89 56.65
N ILE A 45 -14.44 6.05 56.03
CA ILE A 45 -15.19 7.14 56.67
C ILE A 45 -16.66 6.75 56.90
N VAL A 46 -17.33 6.22 55.90
CA VAL A 46 -18.72 5.73 55.99
C VAL A 46 -18.83 4.60 56.97
N PHE A 47 -17.92 3.65 56.96
CA PHE A 47 -17.87 2.55 57.92
C PHE A 47 -17.72 3.03 59.37
N ALA A 48 -16.76 3.93 59.61
CA ALA A 48 -16.55 4.50 60.94
C ALA A 48 -17.75 5.30 61.45
N LEU A 49 -18.32 6.16 60.61
CA LEU A 49 -19.50 6.96 60.98
C LEU A 49 -20.67 6.06 61.36
N LEU A 50 -20.99 5.05 60.53
CA LEU A 50 -22.12 4.15 60.81
C LEU A 50 -21.84 3.23 61.99
N GLY A 51 -20.61 2.75 62.16
CA GLY A 51 -20.22 1.94 63.32
C GLY A 51 -20.33 2.67 64.64
N ILE A 52 -19.94 3.94 64.67
CA ILE A 52 -20.03 4.80 65.89
C ILE A 52 -21.45 5.21 66.20
N THR A 53 -22.25 5.59 65.20
CA THR A 53 -23.61 6.07 65.38
C THR A 53 -24.63 4.95 65.60
N GLY A 54 -24.46 3.79 64.91
CA GLY A 54 -25.40 2.67 64.93
C GLY A 54 -25.08 1.53 65.87
N GLY A 55 -23.85 1.44 66.40
CA GLY A 55 -23.37 0.38 67.33
C GLY A 55 -23.32 -1.03 66.73
N LYS A 56 -23.65 -1.23 65.45
CA LYS A 56 -23.71 -2.52 64.73
C LYS A 56 -22.66 -2.60 63.66
N TRP A 57 -21.47 -2.94 64.04
CA TRP A 57 -20.29 -2.98 63.15
C TRP A 57 -20.45 -3.89 61.95
N LEU A 58 -21.12 -5.02 62.06
CA LEU A 58 -21.31 -5.97 60.96
C LEU A 58 -22.25 -5.43 59.88
N GLU A 59 -23.36 -4.78 60.30
CA GLU A 59 -24.30 -4.13 59.38
C GLU A 59 -23.64 -2.93 58.69
N SER A 60 -22.85 -2.16 59.41
CA SER A 60 -22.08 -1.02 58.88
C SER A 60 -21.04 -1.46 57.86
N PHE A 61 -20.42 -2.59 58.08
CA PHE A 61 -19.47 -3.19 57.12
C PHE A 61 -20.17 -3.64 55.82
N ALA A 62 -21.30 -4.36 55.96
CA ALA A 62 -22.07 -4.79 54.81
C ALA A 62 -22.58 -3.61 53.97
N PHE A 63 -23.03 -2.54 54.63
CA PHE A 63 -23.45 -1.30 53.96
C PHE A 63 -22.28 -0.61 53.26
N ALA A 64 -21.13 -0.44 53.93
CA ALA A 64 -19.95 0.17 53.34
C ALA A 64 -19.44 -0.61 52.09
N LEU A 65 -19.52 -1.93 52.17
CA LEU A 65 -19.18 -2.81 51.02
C LEU A 65 -20.15 -2.62 49.85
N SER A 66 -21.47 -2.50 50.14
CA SER A 66 -22.49 -2.23 49.11
C SER A 66 -22.26 -0.87 48.44
N VAL A 67 -21.88 0.15 49.21
CA VAL A 67 -21.51 1.47 48.67
C VAL A 67 -20.26 1.37 47.79
N ALA A 68 -19.27 0.56 48.20
CA ALA A 68 -18.06 0.34 47.40
C ALA A 68 -18.35 -0.23 46.02
N VAL A 69 -19.21 -1.25 45.96
CA VAL A 69 -19.62 -1.91 44.71
C VAL A 69 -20.43 -0.94 43.84
N GLY A 70 -21.36 -0.19 44.47
CA GLY A 70 -22.21 0.77 43.74
C GLY A 70 -21.44 1.97 43.15
N LEU A 71 -20.29 2.32 43.73
CA LEU A 71 -19.42 3.38 43.20
C LEU A 71 -18.47 2.94 42.11
N MET A 72 -18.36 1.63 41.80
CA MET A 72 -17.56 1.16 40.70
C MET A 72 -18.17 1.57 39.34
N PRO A 73 -17.42 2.26 38.50
CA PRO A 73 -17.92 2.68 37.18
C PRO A 73 -17.89 1.50 36.17
N GLU A 74 -18.72 0.50 36.43
CA GLU A 74 -18.77 -0.71 35.55
C GLU A 74 -19.30 -0.41 34.16
N MET A 75 -20.12 0.65 34.05
CA MET A 75 -20.75 1.03 32.77
C MET A 75 -19.83 1.80 31.82
N LEU A 76 -18.73 2.37 32.31
CA LEU A 76 -17.85 3.21 31.48
C LEU A 76 -17.21 2.43 30.28
N PRO A 77 -16.62 1.24 30.47
CA PRO A 77 -16.09 0.47 29.34
C PRO A 77 -17.19 0.07 28.34
N MET A 78 -18.37 -0.25 28.80
CA MET A 78 -19.51 -0.62 27.97
C MET A 78 -19.98 0.55 27.10
N VAL A 79 -20.10 1.75 27.67
CA VAL A 79 -20.49 2.97 26.95
C VAL A 79 -19.44 3.30 25.86
N ILE A 80 -18.15 3.24 26.21
CA ILE A 80 -17.06 3.47 25.26
C ILE A 80 -17.14 2.48 24.10
N THR A 81 -17.28 1.19 24.40
CA THR A 81 -17.37 0.15 23.37
C THR A 81 -18.59 0.35 22.47
N ALA A 82 -19.73 0.71 23.03
CA ALA A 82 -20.93 1.01 22.27
C ALA A 82 -20.76 2.23 21.35
N CYS A 83 -20.12 3.29 21.83
CA CYS A 83 -19.78 4.48 21.03
C CYS A 83 -18.84 4.15 19.87
N LEU A 84 -17.79 3.37 20.13
CA LEU A 84 -16.83 2.93 19.11
C LEU A 84 -17.50 2.03 18.05
N ALA A 85 -18.34 1.10 18.48
CA ALA A 85 -19.10 0.24 17.59
C ALA A 85 -20.05 1.04 16.67
N ARG A 86 -20.74 2.03 17.23
CA ARG A 86 -21.61 2.93 16.46
C ARG A 86 -20.80 3.80 15.47
N GLY A 87 -19.65 4.30 15.90
CA GLY A 87 -18.72 5.04 15.04
C GLY A 87 -18.23 4.17 13.87
N SER A 88 -17.83 2.94 14.17
CA SER A 88 -17.41 1.95 13.16
C SER A 88 -18.50 1.67 12.12
N LEU A 89 -19.74 1.48 12.55
CA LEU A 89 -20.89 1.34 11.65
C LEU A 89 -21.11 2.56 10.75
N THR A 90 -20.94 3.75 11.30
CA THR A 90 -21.10 4.99 10.52
C THR A 90 -20.02 5.13 9.47
N MET A 91 -18.76 4.77 9.78
CA MET A 91 -17.65 4.77 8.83
C MET A 91 -17.80 3.67 7.78
N SER A 92 -18.30 2.48 8.17
CA SER A 92 -18.59 1.40 7.21
C SER A 92 -19.62 1.82 6.16
N ARG A 93 -20.64 2.59 6.53
CA ARG A 93 -21.59 3.17 5.56
C ARG A 93 -20.95 4.15 4.57
N LYS A 94 -19.78 4.69 4.90
CA LYS A 94 -18.94 5.54 4.03
C LYS A 94 -17.83 4.73 3.33
N GLN A 95 -18.01 3.42 3.19
CA GLN A 95 -17.07 2.50 2.52
C GLN A 95 -15.69 2.41 3.19
N THR A 96 -15.61 2.71 4.49
CA THR A 96 -14.37 2.61 5.26
C THR A 96 -14.42 1.37 6.17
N ILE A 97 -13.46 0.46 6.01
CA ILE A 97 -13.35 -0.74 6.84
C ILE A 97 -12.33 -0.47 7.96
N ILE A 98 -12.81 -0.55 9.20
CA ILE A 98 -11.97 -0.37 10.37
C ILE A 98 -11.41 -1.73 10.80
N LYS A 99 -10.11 -1.89 10.75
CA LYS A 99 -9.42 -3.12 11.17
C LYS A 99 -9.20 -3.19 12.69
N ASP A 100 -9.00 -2.05 13.36
CA ASP A 100 -8.85 -1.97 14.81
C ASP A 100 -9.79 -0.87 15.35
N ILE A 101 -10.82 -1.29 16.09
CA ILE A 101 -11.82 -0.39 16.66
C ILE A 101 -11.20 0.60 17.66
N ASN A 102 -10.12 0.17 18.36
CA ASN A 102 -9.46 1.03 19.34
C ASN A 102 -8.69 2.19 18.68
N ALA A 103 -8.22 2.00 17.44
CA ALA A 103 -7.55 3.07 16.69
C ALA A 103 -8.48 4.25 16.39
N MET A 104 -9.81 4.05 16.38
CA MET A 104 -10.78 5.12 16.14
C MET A 104 -10.73 6.22 17.19
N GLN A 105 -10.27 5.93 18.39
CA GLN A 105 -10.19 6.92 19.48
C GLN A 105 -9.18 8.02 19.15
N GLY A 106 -8.11 7.69 18.40
CA GLY A 106 -7.10 8.63 17.94
C GLY A 106 -7.55 9.51 16.77
N PHE A 107 -8.60 9.13 16.02
CA PHE A 107 -9.02 9.88 14.82
C PHE A 107 -9.49 11.31 15.14
N GLY A 108 -10.14 11.51 16.30
CA GLY A 108 -10.64 12.83 16.70
C GLY A 108 -9.56 13.81 17.16
N SER A 109 -8.36 13.33 17.46
CA SER A 109 -7.23 14.14 17.94
C SER A 109 -6.07 14.19 16.93
N MET A 110 -6.30 13.72 15.71
CA MET A 110 -5.27 13.68 14.68
C MET A 110 -5.22 15.00 13.92
N ASP A 111 -4.08 15.67 13.96
CA ASP A 111 -3.82 16.94 13.26
C ASP A 111 -3.08 16.72 11.92
N VAL A 112 -2.31 15.64 11.81
CA VAL A 112 -1.50 15.32 10.64
C VAL A 112 -1.73 13.87 10.22
N LEU A 113 -2.10 13.67 8.96
CA LEU A 113 -2.27 12.36 8.35
C LEU A 113 -1.16 12.13 7.31
N CYS A 114 -0.27 11.18 7.59
CA CYS A 114 0.72 10.72 6.62
C CYS A 114 0.19 9.48 5.90
N MET A 115 0.08 9.54 4.59
CA MET A 115 -0.38 8.44 3.75
C MET A 115 0.66 8.11 2.70
N ASP A 116 0.74 6.83 2.31
CA ASP A 116 1.47 6.45 1.12
C ASP A 116 0.71 6.91 -0.13
N LYS A 117 1.42 7.28 -1.18
CA LYS A 117 0.82 7.69 -2.45
C LYS A 117 0.35 6.46 -3.24
N THR A 118 1.24 5.49 -3.43
CA THR A 118 1.05 4.38 -4.35
C THR A 118 0.19 3.28 -3.75
N GLY A 119 -0.93 2.95 -4.40
CA GLY A 119 -1.89 1.96 -3.91
C GLY A 119 -2.82 2.47 -2.78
N THR A 120 -2.62 3.72 -2.30
CA THR A 120 -3.49 4.34 -1.30
C THR A 120 -4.29 5.50 -1.91
N LEU A 121 -3.61 6.45 -2.56
CA LEU A 121 -4.24 7.58 -3.27
C LEU A 121 -4.39 7.29 -4.76
N THR A 122 -3.60 6.39 -5.31
CA THR A 122 -3.65 5.98 -6.71
C THR A 122 -4.19 4.56 -6.84
N ASN A 123 -4.78 4.25 -7.98
CA ASN A 123 -5.11 2.88 -8.33
C ASN A 123 -3.82 2.06 -8.48
N GLU A 124 -3.88 0.77 -8.14
CA GLU A 124 -2.79 -0.17 -8.36
C GLU A 124 -2.58 -0.49 -9.85
N SER A 125 -3.57 -0.19 -10.70
CA SER A 125 -3.50 -0.41 -12.14
C SER A 125 -2.75 0.72 -12.83
N ILE A 126 -1.66 0.37 -13.51
CA ILE A 126 -0.98 1.25 -14.45
C ILE A 126 -1.75 1.20 -15.77
N LEU A 127 -1.98 2.36 -16.38
CA LEU A 127 -2.57 2.48 -17.71
C LEU A 127 -1.50 3.02 -18.66
N LEU A 128 -1.43 2.45 -19.87
CA LEU A 128 -0.62 3.01 -20.94
C LEU A 128 -1.41 4.17 -21.56
N GLU A 129 -0.91 5.39 -21.41
CA GLU A 129 -1.54 6.60 -21.89
C GLU A 129 -0.95 7.03 -23.25
N TYR A 130 0.38 6.97 -23.36
CA TYR A 130 1.10 7.40 -24.55
C TYR A 130 2.15 6.38 -24.98
N TYR A 131 2.34 6.24 -26.29
CA TYR A 131 3.40 5.46 -26.91
C TYR A 131 4.02 6.33 -28.03
N MET A 132 5.19 6.90 -27.75
CA MET A 132 5.76 7.97 -28.55
C MET A 132 7.14 7.57 -29.13
N ASP A 133 7.44 8.15 -30.27
CA ASP A 133 8.79 8.14 -30.83
C ASP A 133 9.71 9.13 -30.07
N VAL A 134 10.94 9.23 -30.50
CA VAL A 134 11.97 10.10 -29.91
C VAL A 134 11.69 11.60 -30.00
N LEU A 135 10.70 12.01 -30.80
CA LEU A 135 10.26 13.39 -30.97
C LEU A 135 8.90 13.69 -30.31
N GLY A 136 8.33 12.70 -29.61
CA GLY A 136 7.05 12.84 -28.92
C GLY A 136 5.81 12.63 -29.78
N ASN A 137 5.97 12.07 -30.99
CA ASN A 137 4.81 11.70 -31.81
C ASN A 137 4.35 10.29 -31.49
N GLU A 138 3.05 10.04 -31.56
CA GLU A 138 2.52 8.67 -31.44
C GLU A 138 3.15 7.73 -32.47
N SER A 139 3.57 6.55 -32.03
CA SER A 139 4.25 5.55 -32.87
C SER A 139 3.76 4.14 -32.61
N GLU A 140 2.95 3.60 -33.50
CA GLU A 140 2.49 2.22 -33.45
C GLU A 140 3.65 1.21 -33.42
N THR A 141 4.77 1.51 -34.10
CA THR A 141 5.97 0.65 -34.06
C THR A 141 6.54 0.53 -32.67
N VAL A 142 6.54 1.61 -31.88
CA VAL A 142 7.01 1.56 -30.47
C VAL A 142 6.07 0.71 -29.63
N LEU A 143 4.76 0.83 -29.84
CA LEU A 143 3.77 0.01 -29.16
C LEU A 143 3.90 -1.47 -29.52
N ASP A 144 4.10 -1.79 -30.80
CA ASP A 144 4.29 -3.16 -31.28
C ASP A 144 5.53 -3.82 -30.67
N LEU A 145 6.65 -3.11 -30.62
CA LEU A 145 7.88 -3.59 -30.00
C LEU A 145 7.70 -3.77 -28.48
N ALA A 146 7.05 -2.82 -27.81
CA ALA A 146 6.74 -2.92 -26.38
C ALA A 146 5.83 -4.13 -26.10
N PHE A 147 4.82 -4.36 -26.93
CA PHE A 147 3.92 -5.50 -26.84
C PHE A 147 4.66 -6.83 -27.04
N LEU A 148 5.49 -6.94 -28.07
CA LEU A 148 6.30 -8.15 -28.35
C LEU A 148 7.24 -8.47 -27.18
N ASN A 149 7.89 -7.47 -26.60
CA ASN A 149 8.73 -7.67 -25.43
C ASN A 149 7.92 -8.16 -24.23
N SER A 150 6.74 -7.56 -23.98
CA SER A 150 5.89 -7.88 -22.83
C SER A 150 5.20 -9.24 -22.94
N VAL A 151 4.75 -9.64 -24.14
CA VAL A 151 4.06 -10.93 -24.36
C VAL A 151 5.00 -12.12 -24.26
N HIS A 152 6.27 -11.93 -24.59
CA HIS A 152 7.28 -12.97 -24.57
C HIS A 152 8.10 -13.03 -23.28
N HIS A 153 7.85 -12.11 -22.35
CA HIS A 153 8.48 -12.12 -21.02
C HIS A 153 7.95 -13.27 -20.17
N ALA A 154 8.84 -14.14 -19.70
CA ALA A 154 8.51 -15.32 -18.89
C ALA A 154 8.47 -15.03 -17.36
N GLY A 155 8.68 -13.79 -16.92
CA GLY A 155 8.71 -13.40 -15.51
C GLY A 155 7.33 -13.26 -14.87
N VAL A 156 7.32 -13.04 -13.55
CA VAL A 156 6.12 -12.67 -12.81
C VAL A 156 5.56 -11.36 -13.37
N GLY A 157 4.27 -11.32 -13.66
CA GLY A 157 3.61 -10.19 -14.31
C GLY A 157 3.97 -8.84 -13.67
N ASN A 158 4.64 -8.02 -14.45
CA ASN A 158 4.97 -6.65 -14.07
C ASN A 158 3.75 -5.77 -14.37
N PRO A 159 3.33 -4.85 -13.49
CA PRO A 159 2.22 -3.93 -13.76
C PRO A 159 2.35 -3.15 -15.07
N ILE A 160 3.59 -2.79 -15.47
CA ILE A 160 3.87 -2.13 -16.76
C ILE A 160 3.58 -3.06 -17.93
N ASP A 161 4.02 -4.32 -17.85
CA ASP A 161 3.75 -5.32 -18.89
C ASP A 161 2.25 -5.58 -19.03
N ASN A 162 1.54 -5.67 -17.91
CA ASN A 162 0.08 -5.83 -17.91
C ASN A 162 -0.63 -4.64 -18.57
N ALA A 163 -0.15 -3.41 -18.35
CA ALA A 163 -0.70 -2.21 -18.99
C ALA A 163 -0.49 -2.21 -20.50
N ILE A 164 0.69 -2.61 -20.96
CA ILE A 164 0.99 -2.75 -22.39
C ILE A 164 0.12 -3.85 -23.02
N LEU A 165 0.02 -5.00 -22.37
CA LEU A 165 -0.77 -6.12 -22.86
C LEU A 165 -2.28 -5.83 -22.86
N ALA A 166 -2.78 -4.96 -21.97
CA ALA A 166 -4.18 -4.53 -21.95
C ALA A 166 -4.58 -3.78 -23.23
N CYS A 167 -3.62 -3.17 -23.96
CA CYS A 167 -3.89 -2.49 -25.22
C CYS A 167 -4.46 -3.42 -26.32
N GLN A 168 -4.20 -4.74 -26.24
CA GLN A 168 -4.78 -5.70 -27.16
C GLN A 168 -6.32 -5.75 -27.10
N SER A 169 -6.91 -5.43 -25.95
CA SER A 169 -8.36 -5.44 -25.75
C SER A 169 -9.04 -4.12 -26.17
N MET A 170 -8.30 -3.17 -26.71
CA MET A 170 -8.88 -1.94 -27.24
C MET A 170 -9.63 -2.21 -28.54
N PRO A 171 -10.81 -1.58 -28.75
CA PRO A 171 -11.61 -1.78 -29.95
C PRO A 171 -10.81 -1.58 -31.24
N GLY A 172 -10.84 -2.59 -32.12
CA GLY A 172 -10.14 -2.57 -33.41
C GLY A 172 -8.68 -3.00 -33.41
N ARG A 173 -8.06 -3.24 -32.25
CA ARG A 173 -6.64 -3.64 -32.14
C ARG A 173 -6.41 -5.14 -31.92
N GLU A 174 -7.43 -5.88 -31.54
CA GLU A 174 -7.32 -7.33 -31.23
C GLU A 174 -6.69 -8.13 -32.37
N ARG A 175 -7.15 -7.88 -33.60
CA ARG A 175 -6.65 -8.59 -34.78
C ARG A 175 -5.18 -8.27 -35.05
N HIS A 176 -4.78 -7.01 -34.96
CA HIS A 176 -3.41 -6.55 -35.19
C HIS A 176 -2.43 -7.25 -34.23
N PHE A 177 -2.73 -7.26 -32.93
CA PHE A 177 -1.87 -7.92 -31.93
C PHE A 177 -1.88 -9.45 -32.03
N ALA A 178 -2.98 -10.06 -32.47
CA ALA A 178 -3.01 -11.49 -32.77
C ALA A 178 -2.11 -11.85 -33.95
N GLU A 179 -2.12 -11.04 -35.02
CA GLU A 179 -1.23 -11.18 -36.17
C GLU A 179 0.24 -10.99 -35.76
N LEU A 180 0.54 -10.00 -34.92
CA LEU A 180 1.89 -9.76 -34.38
C LEU A 180 2.44 -10.98 -33.63
N ARG A 181 1.64 -11.58 -32.75
CA ARG A 181 2.00 -12.81 -32.02
C ARG A 181 2.30 -13.99 -32.94
N THR A 182 1.56 -14.10 -34.03
CA THR A 182 1.73 -15.20 -35.00
C THR A 182 2.96 -14.98 -35.87
N ARG A 183 3.27 -13.71 -36.17
CA ARG A 183 4.37 -13.31 -37.04
C ARG A 183 5.74 -13.49 -36.39
N TYR A 184 5.83 -13.18 -35.06
CA TYR A 184 7.11 -13.24 -34.34
C TYR A 184 7.13 -14.38 -33.34
N GLN A 185 8.21 -15.17 -33.36
CA GLN A 185 8.44 -16.24 -32.40
C GLN A 185 9.60 -15.90 -31.48
N LYS A 186 9.40 -16.13 -30.19
CA LYS A 186 10.46 -15.96 -29.19
C LYS A 186 11.56 -17.00 -29.41
N GLN A 187 12.81 -16.56 -29.46
CA GLN A 187 13.99 -17.41 -29.49
C GLN A 187 14.65 -17.48 -28.11
N ASP A 188 14.86 -16.32 -27.48
CA ASP A 188 15.55 -16.24 -26.19
C ASP A 188 15.12 -14.97 -25.42
N GLU A 189 15.44 -14.91 -24.13
CA GLU A 189 15.28 -13.70 -23.34
C GLU A 189 16.39 -13.56 -22.30
N ILE A 190 16.68 -12.31 -21.95
CA ILE A 190 17.48 -11.98 -20.79
C ILE A 190 16.56 -11.24 -19.81
N PRO A 191 16.23 -11.87 -18.66
CA PRO A 191 15.29 -11.29 -17.68
C PRO A 191 15.79 -9.95 -17.12
N PHE A 192 14.88 -9.23 -16.46
CA PHE A 192 15.21 -7.99 -15.79
C PHE A 192 16.29 -8.21 -14.72
N ASP A 193 17.26 -7.32 -14.70
CA ASP A 193 18.32 -7.28 -13.72
C ASP A 193 18.44 -5.86 -13.17
N TYR A 194 18.46 -5.73 -11.84
CA TYR A 194 18.55 -4.45 -11.15
C TYR A 194 19.84 -3.67 -11.44
N ALA A 195 20.94 -4.36 -11.76
CA ALA A 195 22.18 -3.71 -12.15
C ALA A 195 22.10 -3.12 -13.55
N ARG A 196 21.45 -3.84 -14.47
CA ARG A 196 21.28 -3.42 -15.88
C ARG A 196 20.06 -2.53 -16.09
N LYS A 197 19.01 -2.69 -15.27
CA LYS A 197 17.74 -1.98 -15.32
C LYS A 197 16.97 -2.11 -16.65
N PHE A 198 17.17 -3.19 -17.39
CA PHE A 198 16.41 -3.48 -18.59
C PHE A 198 16.22 -4.98 -18.81
N ILE A 199 15.25 -5.31 -19.64
CA ILE A 199 14.94 -6.65 -20.13
C ILE A 199 15.18 -6.72 -21.63
N SER A 200 15.60 -7.86 -22.14
CA SER A 200 15.82 -8.08 -23.57
C SER A 200 15.13 -9.35 -24.02
N THR A 201 14.42 -9.27 -25.14
CA THR A 201 13.73 -10.42 -25.75
C THR A 201 14.19 -10.55 -27.20
N LEU A 202 14.69 -11.72 -27.58
CA LEU A 202 15.05 -12.04 -28.94
C LEU A 202 13.85 -12.71 -29.64
N VAL A 203 13.37 -12.11 -30.69
CA VAL A 203 12.29 -12.64 -31.54
C VAL A 203 12.78 -12.83 -32.95
N THR A 204 12.18 -13.79 -33.66
CA THR A 204 12.46 -14.05 -35.09
C THR A 204 11.14 -13.99 -35.85
N ASP A 205 11.11 -13.28 -36.96
CA ASP A 205 9.94 -13.19 -37.82
C ASP A 205 9.82 -14.45 -38.74
N GLN A 206 8.74 -14.51 -39.51
CA GLN A 206 8.47 -15.61 -40.44
C GLN A 206 9.50 -15.72 -41.60
N ASN A 207 10.26 -14.66 -41.87
CA ASN A 207 11.31 -14.63 -42.89
C ASN A 207 12.66 -15.12 -42.35
N GLY A 208 12.76 -15.39 -41.04
CA GLY A 208 13.99 -15.78 -40.37
C GLY A 208 14.83 -14.61 -39.90
N GLU A 209 14.34 -13.37 -39.98
CA GLU A 209 15.02 -12.19 -39.46
C GLU A 209 14.88 -12.12 -37.96
N SER A 210 16.01 -12.01 -37.27
CA SER A 210 16.04 -11.94 -35.80
C SER A 210 16.19 -10.51 -35.33
N GLN A 211 15.40 -10.14 -34.33
CA GLN A 211 15.38 -8.81 -33.71
C GLN A 211 15.48 -8.92 -32.18
N LEU A 212 16.45 -8.19 -31.61
CA LEU A 212 16.58 -8.04 -30.16
C LEU A 212 15.80 -6.80 -29.69
N ILE A 213 14.76 -7.01 -28.92
CA ILE A 213 13.92 -5.95 -28.37
C ILE A 213 14.32 -5.70 -26.92
N VAL A 214 14.71 -4.47 -26.58
CA VAL A 214 15.16 -4.08 -25.25
C VAL A 214 14.18 -3.06 -24.66
N LYS A 215 13.75 -3.30 -23.42
CA LYS A 215 12.86 -2.41 -22.66
C LYS A 215 13.41 -2.17 -21.25
N GLY A 216 13.49 -0.92 -20.80
CA GLY A 216 14.00 -0.61 -19.47
C GLY A 216 14.22 0.87 -19.20
N ASP A 217 15.08 1.14 -18.23
CA ASP A 217 15.47 2.50 -17.83
C ASP A 217 16.04 3.28 -19.02
N ILE A 218 15.49 4.48 -19.23
CA ILE A 218 15.83 5.29 -20.39
C ILE A 218 17.33 5.59 -20.50
N THR A 219 17.96 5.95 -19.37
CA THR A 219 19.38 6.29 -19.34
C THR A 219 20.24 5.10 -19.76
N GLN A 220 19.86 3.90 -19.28
CA GLN A 220 20.59 2.67 -19.60
C GLN A 220 20.38 2.21 -21.04
N VAL A 221 19.19 2.36 -21.59
CA VAL A 221 18.90 2.00 -22.97
C VAL A 221 19.55 2.98 -23.94
N VAL A 222 19.32 4.29 -23.77
CA VAL A 222 19.83 5.34 -24.65
C VAL A 222 21.37 5.35 -24.70
N SER A 223 22.04 5.12 -23.57
CA SER A 223 23.53 5.06 -23.54
C SER A 223 24.13 3.94 -24.43
N ARG A 224 23.33 2.96 -24.83
CA ARG A 224 23.74 1.85 -25.68
C ARG A 224 23.29 1.99 -27.13
N CYS A 225 22.41 2.93 -27.41
CA CYS A 225 21.95 3.23 -28.74
C CYS A 225 22.99 4.04 -29.51
N ARG A 226 23.15 3.77 -30.78
CA ARG A 226 24.02 4.53 -31.71
C ARG A 226 23.22 5.26 -32.78
N GLN A 227 22.00 4.81 -33.01
CA GLN A 227 21.11 5.30 -34.02
C GLN A 227 19.71 5.48 -33.48
N VAL A 228 18.96 6.34 -34.10
CA VAL A 228 17.57 6.64 -33.81
C VAL A 228 16.76 6.40 -35.07
N ALA A 229 15.65 5.70 -34.94
CA ALA A 229 14.69 5.55 -36.05
C ALA A 229 13.64 6.67 -35.93
N PHE A 230 13.50 7.42 -36.99
CA PHE A 230 12.46 8.45 -37.11
C PHE A 230 11.69 8.22 -38.42
N LYS A 231 10.41 7.89 -38.31
CA LYS A 231 9.56 7.42 -39.42
C LYS A 231 10.19 6.23 -40.15
N GLN A 232 10.74 6.45 -41.37
CA GLN A 232 11.44 5.46 -42.17
C GLN A 232 12.95 5.66 -42.24
N ASP A 233 13.46 6.74 -41.66
CA ASP A 233 14.89 7.08 -41.69
C ASP A 233 15.58 6.59 -40.41
N ILE A 234 16.80 6.10 -40.56
CA ILE A 234 17.68 5.73 -39.45
C ILE A 234 18.82 6.75 -39.43
N LEU A 235 18.86 7.52 -38.37
CA LEU A 235 19.81 8.60 -38.18
C LEU A 235 20.79 8.29 -37.03
N PRO A 236 22.05 8.76 -37.09
CA PRO A 236 22.94 8.65 -35.94
C PRO A 236 22.41 9.49 -34.79
N ILE A 237 22.61 9.01 -33.55
CA ILE A 237 22.25 9.81 -32.36
C ILE A 237 23.25 10.95 -32.20
N GLU A 238 22.78 12.18 -32.41
CA GLU A 238 23.51 13.40 -32.12
C GLU A 238 23.09 13.94 -30.73
N THR A 239 23.90 14.87 -30.20
CA THR A 239 23.66 15.48 -28.88
C THR A 239 22.29 16.17 -28.79
N ASP A 240 21.77 16.69 -29.89
CA ASP A 240 20.46 17.35 -29.96
C ASP A 240 19.30 16.33 -29.96
N SER A 241 19.48 15.16 -30.54
CA SER A 241 18.51 14.05 -30.44
C SER A 241 18.38 13.54 -29.00
N LEU A 242 19.47 13.51 -28.24
CA LEU A 242 19.48 13.15 -26.83
C LEU A 242 18.71 14.16 -25.97
N LYS A 243 18.83 15.46 -26.29
CA LYS A 243 18.04 16.51 -25.60
C LYS A 243 16.54 16.37 -25.89
N SER A 244 16.18 16.04 -27.13
CA SER A 244 14.78 15.78 -27.50
C SER A 244 14.21 14.58 -26.73
N VAL A 245 14.92 13.47 -26.63
CA VAL A 245 14.52 12.30 -25.84
C VAL A 245 14.31 12.68 -24.37
N SER A 246 15.23 13.45 -23.78
CA SER A 246 15.11 13.92 -22.40
C SER A 246 13.88 14.81 -22.20
N SER A 247 13.58 15.70 -23.15
CA SER A 247 12.42 16.61 -23.07
C SER A 247 11.06 15.92 -23.26
N VAL A 248 11.03 14.74 -23.88
CA VAL A 248 9.81 13.92 -24.03
C VAL A 248 9.50 13.12 -22.77
N VAL A 249 10.51 12.87 -21.94
CA VAL A 249 10.41 12.04 -20.72
C VAL A 249 10.13 12.88 -19.47
N ASP A 250 10.55 14.15 -19.43
CA ASP A 250 10.26 15.11 -18.35
C ASP A 250 8.81 15.64 -18.48
#